data_918a9ae54aa9e3818178e2d24ccae5c3
#
_entry.id   918a9ae54aa9e3818178e2d24ccae5c3
#
_cell.length_a   1.000
_cell.length_b   1.000
_cell.length_c   1.000
_cell.angle_alpha   90.00
_cell.angle_beta   90.00
_cell.angle_gamma   90.00
#
_symmetry.space_group_name_H-M   'P 1'
#
loop_
_entity.id
_entity.type
_entity.pdbx_description
1 polymer ?
#
loop_
_entity_poly.entity_id
_entity_poly.type
_entity_poly.pdbx_seq_one_letter_code
_entity_poly.pdbx_strand_id
1 'polypeptide(L)'
;ALNGLIQDQWIRCPAPPEPATRGEWQRRREEILSGLRSTVLGGFPQEEIPFRTRAFAASGGYAGEMARFRGYQFDAEAGVPVKACLLTPKDKTGPLPLVIWTRSPGEPVIFPDLDEFFPILRTHALAILSPRFSERPLTAHAHADLERTAALTGRSLSALCIRDILRTAAWAVRDRGIEPSDITVYGAGEAGVAGLYAALLEPSIGHVILRDPPPSHWIGPALPMILRLTDLDEAAGALAPRRLTQVARRPEEWPRTRACYDRMEASAAYRRAASVADALRGAATGAGSC
;
A
#
# COMPACT_ATOMS: atom_id res chain seq x y z
N ALA A 1 -31.76 16.89 -10.02
CA ALA A 1 -32.21 15.51 -9.87
C ALA A 1 -31.87 15.02 -8.48
N LEU A 2 -32.87 14.62 -7.67
CA LEU A 2 -32.69 14.17 -6.28
C LEU A 2 -31.86 12.87 -6.15
N ASN A 3 -31.73 12.10 -7.22
CA ASN A 3 -31.00 10.84 -7.22
C ASN A 3 -29.48 11.00 -6.88
N GLY A 4 -28.88 12.15 -7.16
CA GLY A 4 -27.50 12.44 -6.78
C GLY A 4 -27.30 12.67 -5.28
N LEU A 5 -28.39 12.95 -4.54
CA LEU A 5 -28.36 13.22 -3.10
C LEU A 5 -28.83 12.04 -2.24
N ILE A 6 -29.26 10.94 -2.87
CA ILE A 6 -29.76 9.76 -2.13
C ILE A 6 -28.69 9.21 -1.19
N GLN A 7 -27.45 9.18 -1.64
CA GLN A 7 -26.33 8.68 -0.84
C GLN A 7 -26.17 9.52 0.45
N ASP A 8 -26.20 10.84 0.32
CA ASP A 8 -26.01 11.75 1.48
C ASP A 8 -27.18 11.68 2.47
N GLN A 9 -28.38 11.33 1.99
CA GLN A 9 -29.58 11.23 2.83
C GLN A 9 -29.72 9.88 3.53
N TRP A 10 -29.31 8.79 2.90
CA TRP A 10 -29.58 7.43 3.36
C TRP A 10 -28.36 6.71 3.91
N ILE A 11 -27.14 7.06 3.46
CA ILE A 11 -25.91 6.50 3.98
C ILE A 11 -25.32 7.51 4.98
N ARG A 12 -25.82 7.49 6.18
CA ARG A 12 -25.19 8.21 7.28
C ARG A 12 -23.96 7.40 7.72
N CYS A 13 -22.79 7.85 7.32
CA CYS A 13 -21.55 7.44 7.95
C CYS A 13 -21.38 8.33 9.19
N PRO A 14 -21.68 7.84 10.39
CA PRO A 14 -21.38 8.63 11.59
C PRO A 14 -19.86 8.80 11.62
N ALA A 15 -19.41 10.05 11.55
CA ALA A 15 -18.02 10.31 11.92
C ALA A 15 -17.86 9.87 13.38
N PRO A 16 -17.05 8.85 13.68
CA PRO A 16 -16.84 8.46 15.06
C PRO A 16 -16.27 9.66 15.81
N PRO A 17 -16.61 9.83 17.10
CA PRO A 17 -16.04 10.89 17.90
C PRO A 17 -14.52 10.79 17.87
N GLU A 18 -13.87 11.93 17.80
CA GLU A 18 -12.41 11.96 17.80
C GLU A 18 -11.88 11.50 19.17
N PRO A 19 -11.07 10.43 19.24
CA PRO A 19 -10.53 9.96 20.51
C PRO A 19 -9.71 11.05 21.19
N ALA A 20 -10.02 11.37 22.43
CA ALA A 20 -9.36 12.45 23.17
C ALA A 20 -8.02 12.00 23.78
N THR A 21 -7.89 10.72 24.12
CA THR A 21 -6.72 10.15 24.79
C THR A 21 -6.02 9.09 23.96
N ARG A 22 -4.74 8.81 24.28
CA ARG A 22 -3.97 7.72 23.67
C ARG A 22 -4.67 6.36 23.84
N GLY A 23 -5.25 6.08 25.02
CA GLY A 23 -5.94 4.82 25.30
C GLY A 23 -7.22 4.64 24.48
N GLU A 24 -7.99 5.72 24.29
CA GLU A 24 -9.16 5.70 23.41
C GLU A 24 -8.76 5.49 21.96
N TRP A 25 -7.68 6.13 21.51
CA TRP A 25 -7.16 5.93 20.17
C TRP A 25 -6.68 4.49 19.95
N GLN A 26 -6.00 3.87 20.91
CA GLN A 26 -5.59 2.48 20.82
C GLN A 26 -6.79 1.54 20.70
N ARG A 27 -7.85 1.72 21.50
CA ARG A 27 -9.10 0.94 21.36
C ARG A 27 -9.72 1.15 19.98
N ARG A 28 -9.82 2.40 19.53
CA ARG A 28 -10.38 2.72 18.21
C ARG A 28 -9.58 2.09 17.08
N ARG A 29 -8.26 2.11 17.17
CA ARG A 29 -7.36 1.44 16.23
C ARG A 29 -7.61 -0.07 16.20
N GLU A 30 -7.78 -0.72 17.33
CA GLU A 30 -8.10 -2.15 17.41
C GLU A 30 -9.46 -2.47 16.78
N GLU A 31 -10.47 -1.63 16.99
CA GLU A 31 -11.76 -1.73 16.30
C GLU A 31 -11.62 -1.65 14.79
N ILE A 32 -10.85 -0.67 14.29
CA ILE A 32 -10.57 -0.53 12.86
C ILE A 32 -9.88 -1.78 12.32
N LEU A 33 -8.81 -2.25 12.96
CA LEU A 33 -8.06 -3.43 12.51
C LEU A 33 -8.90 -4.71 12.57
N SER A 34 -9.72 -4.88 13.59
CA SER A 34 -10.63 -6.01 13.71
C SER A 34 -11.72 -5.96 12.65
N GLY A 35 -12.34 -4.80 12.44
CA GLY A 35 -13.36 -4.60 11.41
C GLY A 35 -12.82 -4.78 9.99
N LEU A 36 -11.60 -4.34 9.73
CA LEU A 36 -10.93 -4.61 8.45
C LEU A 36 -10.81 -6.12 8.20
N ARG A 37 -10.34 -6.89 9.18
CA ARG A 37 -10.16 -8.34 9.04
C ARG A 37 -11.48 -9.09 8.92
N SER A 38 -12.47 -8.76 9.73
CA SER A 38 -13.70 -9.54 9.84
C SER A 38 -14.78 -9.13 8.84
N THR A 39 -14.90 -7.83 8.54
CA THR A 39 -16.02 -7.28 7.77
C THR A 39 -15.61 -6.83 6.38
N VAL A 40 -14.55 -6.01 6.28
CA VAL A 40 -14.15 -5.40 5.00
C VAL A 40 -13.38 -6.37 4.13
N LEU A 41 -12.48 -7.14 4.73
CA LEU A 41 -11.56 -8.06 4.05
C LEU A 41 -11.78 -9.53 4.45
N GLY A 42 -12.93 -9.86 5.01
CA GLY A 42 -13.26 -11.20 5.54
C GLY A 42 -13.24 -12.33 4.50
N GLY A 43 -13.22 -11.99 3.20
CA GLY A 43 -13.06 -12.95 2.12
C GLY A 43 -11.62 -13.39 1.83
N PHE A 44 -10.63 -12.96 2.62
CA PHE A 44 -9.25 -13.38 2.43
C PHE A 44 -9.06 -14.83 2.85
N PRO A 45 -8.35 -15.64 2.02
CA PRO A 45 -7.98 -17.01 2.40
C PRO A 45 -7.17 -17.00 3.69
N GLN A 46 -7.57 -17.84 4.64
CA GLN A 46 -6.88 -18.00 5.92
C GLN A 46 -5.73 -19.01 5.82
N GLU A 47 -5.77 -19.85 4.80
CA GLU A 47 -4.76 -20.90 4.58
C GLU A 47 -3.44 -20.29 4.11
N GLU A 48 -2.36 -20.73 4.74
CA GLU A 48 -1.01 -20.38 4.34
C GLU A 48 -0.56 -21.32 3.21
N ILE A 49 -0.33 -20.77 2.03
CA ILE A 49 0.09 -21.50 0.84
C ILE A 49 1.58 -21.27 0.55
N PRO A 50 2.30 -22.22 -0.07
CA PRO A 50 3.67 -22.00 -0.54
C PRO A 50 3.69 -20.92 -1.64
N PHE A 51 4.79 -20.18 -1.74
CA PHE A 51 4.93 -19.14 -2.79
C PHE A 51 5.09 -19.73 -4.18
N ARG A 52 5.65 -20.94 -4.33
CA ARG A 52 5.96 -21.55 -5.63
C ARG A 52 6.71 -20.60 -6.54
N THR A 53 7.69 -19.91 -5.99
CA THR A 53 8.46 -18.87 -6.68
C THR A 53 9.13 -19.40 -7.93
N ARG A 54 8.93 -18.72 -9.06
CA ARG A 54 9.58 -18.97 -10.35
C ARG A 54 10.22 -17.68 -10.82
N ALA A 55 11.50 -17.75 -11.21
CA ALA A 55 12.18 -16.65 -11.83
C ALA A 55 11.92 -16.65 -13.34
N PHE A 56 11.80 -15.47 -13.93
CA PHE A 56 11.77 -15.29 -15.37
C PHE A 56 12.71 -14.17 -15.81
N ALA A 57 13.13 -14.18 -17.07
CA ALA A 57 13.98 -13.12 -17.61
C ALA A 57 13.18 -11.81 -17.66
N ALA A 58 13.74 -10.77 -17.05
CA ALA A 58 13.24 -9.41 -17.17
C ALA A 58 14.38 -8.54 -17.69
N SER A 59 14.09 -7.71 -18.68
CA SER A 59 15.05 -6.75 -19.21
C SER A 59 14.78 -5.37 -18.62
N GLY A 60 15.82 -4.73 -18.11
CA GLY A 60 15.73 -3.43 -17.45
C GLY A 60 16.02 -2.23 -18.32
N GLY A 61 16.25 -2.42 -19.60
CA GLY A 61 16.63 -1.31 -20.47
C GLY A 61 17.79 -0.50 -19.88
N TYR A 62 17.67 0.81 -19.87
CA TYR A 62 18.70 1.73 -19.36
C TYR A 62 19.02 1.55 -17.86
N ALA A 63 18.04 1.19 -17.04
CA ALA A 63 18.28 0.92 -15.62
C ALA A 63 19.14 -0.34 -15.39
N GLY A 64 19.32 -1.20 -16.41
CA GLY A 64 20.23 -2.34 -16.40
C GLY A 64 21.71 -1.98 -16.22
N GLU A 65 22.10 -0.73 -16.40
CA GLU A 65 23.45 -0.26 -16.08
C GLU A 65 23.68 -0.14 -14.57
N MET A 66 22.66 0.27 -13.81
CA MET A 66 22.76 0.54 -12.37
C MET A 66 22.28 -0.62 -11.49
N ALA A 67 21.33 -1.41 -11.97
CA ALA A 67 20.68 -2.45 -11.18
C ALA A 67 20.68 -3.81 -11.91
N ARG A 68 20.66 -4.88 -11.10
CA ARG A 68 20.34 -6.22 -11.57
C ARG A 68 18.82 -6.37 -11.58
N PHE A 69 18.29 -6.78 -12.70
CA PHE A 69 16.88 -7.04 -12.92
C PHE A 69 16.55 -8.52 -12.85
N ARG A 70 15.54 -8.88 -12.10
CA ARG A 70 15.01 -10.24 -12.11
C ARG A 70 13.50 -10.23 -11.95
N GLY A 71 12.79 -10.86 -12.88
CA GLY A 71 11.37 -11.11 -12.75
C GLY A 71 11.10 -12.32 -11.89
N TYR A 72 10.08 -12.21 -11.04
CA TYR A 72 9.57 -13.30 -10.22
C TYR A 72 8.07 -13.41 -10.36
N GLN A 73 7.60 -14.65 -10.38
CA GLN A 73 6.21 -15.00 -10.27
C GLN A 73 6.04 -15.89 -9.05
N PHE A 74 5.04 -15.61 -8.21
CA PHE A 74 4.74 -16.40 -7.02
C PHE A 74 3.24 -16.36 -6.73
N ASP A 75 2.75 -17.39 -6.03
CA ASP A 75 1.32 -17.52 -5.76
C ASP A 75 0.86 -16.54 -4.67
N ALA A 76 -0.09 -15.68 -5.01
CA ALA A 76 -0.82 -14.84 -4.07
C ALA A 76 -1.94 -15.62 -3.37
N GLU A 77 -2.62 -16.50 -4.11
CA GLU A 77 -3.59 -17.50 -3.66
C GLU A 77 -3.32 -18.80 -4.42
N ALA A 78 -3.87 -19.90 -3.97
CA ALA A 78 -3.66 -21.20 -4.60
C ALA A 78 -3.99 -21.15 -6.11
N GLY A 79 -2.96 -21.33 -6.95
CA GLY A 79 -3.11 -21.27 -8.40
C GLY A 79 -3.30 -19.86 -8.98
N VAL A 80 -3.19 -18.80 -8.17
CA VAL A 80 -3.30 -17.42 -8.62
C VAL A 80 -1.96 -16.72 -8.47
N PRO A 81 -1.15 -16.67 -9.54
CA PRO A 81 0.16 -16.05 -9.48
C PRO A 81 0.07 -14.52 -9.61
N VAL A 82 1.01 -13.85 -8.94
CA VAL A 82 1.33 -12.43 -9.16
C VAL A 82 2.77 -12.31 -9.63
N LYS A 83 3.08 -11.19 -10.27
CA LYS A 83 4.42 -10.90 -10.80
C LYS A 83 5.04 -9.71 -10.10
N ALA A 84 6.33 -9.83 -9.79
CA ALA A 84 7.14 -8.73 -9.32
C ALA A 84 8.47 -8.68 -10.09
N CYS A 85 8.90 -7.48 -10.46
CA CYS A 85 10.23 -7.24 -10.99
C CYS A 85 11.11 -6.70 -9.87
N LEU A 86 12.12 -7.47 -9.45
CA LEU A 86 13.06 -7.06 -8.41
C LEU A 86 14.29 -6.43 -9.05
N LEU A 87 14.58 -5.21 -8.62
CA LEU A 87 15.77 -4.45 -8.98
C LEU A 87 16.67 -4.37 -7.75
N THR A 88 17.90 -4.80 -7.90
CA THR A 88 18.91 -4.68 -6.84
C THR A 88 20.09 -3.88 -7.35
N PRO A 89 20.58 -2.87 -6.62
CA PRO A 89 21.77 -2.11 -6.99
C PRO A 89 22.95 -3.04 -7.28
N LYS A 90 23.75 -2.75 -8.33
CA LYS A 90 24.90 -3.57 -8.69
C LYS A 90 26.08 -3.36 -7.77
N ASP A 91 26.21 -2.16 -7.21
CA ASP A 91 27.30 -1.70 -6.34
C ASP A 91 27.08 -2.05 -4.86
N LYS A 92 25.96 -2.68 -4.52
CA LYS A 92 25.62 -3.06 -3.15
C LYS A 92 25.66 -4.58 -2.99
N THR A 93 26.13 -4.99 -1.83
CA THR A 93 26.14 -6.39 -1.38
C THR A 93 25.54 -6.46 0.02
N GLY A 94 24.83 -7.55 0.32
CA GLY A 94 24.16 -7.76 1.60
C GLY A 94 22.69 -7.34 1.60
N PRO A 95 22.02 -7.42 2.77
CA PRO A 95 20.64 -7.04 2.92
C PRO A 95 20.42 -5.55 2.61
N LEU A 96 19.37 -5.25 1.90
CA LEU A 96 18.97 -3.89 1.55
C LEU A 96 17.52 -3.67 1.96
N PRO A 97 17.17 -2.49 2.46
CA PRO A 97 15.78 -2.14 2.64
C PRO A 97 15.05 -2.22 1.30
N LEU A 98 13.78 -2.61 1.32
CA LEU A 98 12.97 -2.87 0.14
C LEU A 98 11.86 -1.83 -0.02
N VAL A 99 11.75 -1.26 -1.20
CA VAL A 99 10.55 -0.54 -1.61
C VAL A 99 9.69 -1.48 -2.47
N ILE A 100 8.47 -1.76 -2.06
CA ILE A 100 7.45 -2.41 -2.88
C ILE A 100 6.65 -1.32 -3.56
N TRP A 101 6.86 -1.14 -4.85
CA TRP A 101 6.04 -0.25 -5.65
C TRP A 101 4.84 -1.02 -6.21
N THR A 102 3.68 -0.68 -5.73
CA THR A 102 2.42 -1.22 -6.20
C THR A 102 1.94 -0.40 -7.39
N ARG A 103 1.89 -1.03 -8.56
CA ARG A 103 1.45 -0.38 -9.79
C ARG A 103 -0.06 -0.18 -9.82
N SER A 104 -0.47 0.94 -10.38
CA SER A 104 -1.87 1.19 -10.73
C SER A 104 -2.24 0.48 -12.04
N PRO A 105 -3.53 0.16 -12.27
CA PRO A 105 -3.97 -0.39 -13.54
C PRO A 105 -3.57 0.51 -14.72
N GLY A 106 -2.92 -0.09 -15.73
CA GLY A 106 -2.47 0.62 -16.92
C GLY A 106 -1.18 1.44 -16.76
N GLU A 107 -0.61 1.50 -15.58
CA GLU A 107 0.71 2.09 -15.37
C GLU A 107 1.76 1.27 -16.14
N PRO A 108 2.65 1.92 -16.95
CA PRO A 108 3.64 1.20 -17.73
C PRO A 108 4.56 0.32 -16.88
N VAL A 109 4.91 -0.86 -17.37
CA VAL A 109 5.92 -1.72 -16.73
C VAL A 109 7.32 -1.13 -16.89
N ILE A 110 7.50 -0.32 -17.92
CA ILE A 110 8.76 0.35 -18.26
C ILE A 110 8.71 1.74 -17.61
N PHE A 111 9.71 2.04 -16.84
CA PHE A 111 9.88 3.21 -15.99
C PHE A 111 9.42 4.52 -16.65
N PRO A 112 8.31 5.12 -16.23
CA PRO A 112 7.88 6.39 -16.77
C PRO A 112 8.75 7.56 -16.29
N ASP A 113 9.47 7.37 -15.17
CA ASP A 113 10.21 8.46 -14.53
C ASP A 113 11.51 7.95 -13.90
N LEU A 114 12.54 7.81 -14.75
CA LEU A 114 13.87 7.35 -14.33
C LEU A 114 14.46 8.22 -13.20
N ASP A 115 14.15 9.49 -13.18
CA ASP A 115 14.64 10.44 -12.17
C ASP A 115 14.13 10.11 -10.77
N GLU A 116 12.97 9.47 -10.67
CA GLU A 116 12.38 9.07 -9.40
C GLU A 116 12.98 7.76 -8.85
N PHE A 117 13.41 6.86 -9.74
CA PHE A 117 13.92 5.54 -9.37
C PHE A 117 15.41 5.50 -9.05
N PHE A 118 16.23 6.25 -9.77
CA PHE A 118 17.65 6.26 -9.54
C PHE A 118 18.03 6.62 -8.09
N PRO A 119 17.39 7.61 -7.46
CA PRO A 119 17.63 7.87 -6.04
C PRO A 119 17.26 6.70 -5.13
N ILE A 120 16.20 5.95 -5.44
CA ILE A 120 15.77 4.79 -4.66
C ILE A 120 16.80 3.67 -4.77
N LEU A 121 17.24 3.36 -5.99
CA LEU A 121 18.22 2.31 -6.27
C LEU A 121 19.63 2.59 -5.72
N ARG A 122 19.89 3.78 -5.18
CA ARG A 122 21.16 4.06 -4.46
C ARG A 122 21.18 3.44 -3.06
N THR A 123 20.05 3.23 -2.46
CA THR A 123 19.94 2.87 -1.05
C THR A 123 19.03 1.68 -0.78
N HIS A 124 18.10 1.36 -1.70
CA HIS A 124 17.09 0.33 -1.52
C HIS A 124 17.06 -0.63 -2.70
N ALA A 125 16.64 -1.86 -2.46
CA ALA A 125 16.09 -2.71 -3.49
C ALA A 125 14.67 -2.23 -3.85
N LEU A 126 14.23 -2.46 -5.08
CA LEU A 126 12.91 -2.07 -5.55
C LEU A 126 12.19 -3.28 -6.13
N ALA A 127 11.06 -3.65 -5.57
CA ALA A 127 10.15 -4.64 -6.13
C ALA A 127 8.96 -3.93 -6.78
N ILE A 128 8.89 -3.95 -8.10
CA ILE A 128 7.75 -3.43 -8.85
C ILE A 128 6.72 -4.55 -8.91
N LEU A 129 5.69 -4.44 -8.09
CA LEU A 129 4.57 -5.37 -8.04
C LEU A 129 3.56 -5.02 -9.12
N SER A 130 3.22 -6.00 -9.95
CA SER A 130 2.03 -5.95 -10.80
C SER A 130 0.90 -6.73 -10.12
N PRO A 131 0.02 -6.05 -9.37
CA PRO A 131 -1.13 -6.72 -8.78
C PRO A 131 -1.99 -7.35 -9.89
N ARG A 132 -2.82 -8.34 -9.52
CA ARG A 132 -3.74 -8.92 -10.50
C ARG A 132 -4.63 -7.83 -11.12
N PHE A 133 -4.91 -7.97 -12.42
CA PHE A 133 -5.66 -6.99 -13.24
C PHE A 133 -4.94 -5.65 -13.52
N SER A 134 -3.67 -5.46 -13.10
CA SER A 134 -2.93 -4.22 -13.37
C SER A 134 -2.09 -4.27 -14.65
N GLU A 135 -1.91 -5.43 -15.28
CA GLU A 135 -1.00 -5.58 -16.44
C GLU A 135 -1.45 -4.79 -17.68
N ARG A 136 -2.75 -4.56 -17.82
CA ARG A 136 -3.34 -3.82 -18.95
C ARG A 136 -4.36 -2.81 -18.45
N PRO A 137 -4.51 -1.67 -19.14
CA PRO A 137 -5.63 -0.77 -18.87
C PRO A 137 -6.94 -1.53 -19.07
N LEU A 138 -7.83 -1.44 -18.10
CA LEU A 138 -9.18 -1.96 -18.22
C LEU A 138 -10.07 -0.87 -18.82
N THR A 139 -10.93 -1.25 -19.75
CA THR A 139 -12.04 -0.36 -20.14
C THR A 139 -12.98 -0.17 -18.95
N ALA A 140 -13.70 0.94 -18.89
CA ALA A 140 -14.67 1.18 -17.82
C ALA A 140 -15.69 0.03 -17.69
N HIS A 141 -16.12 -0.56 -18.80
CA HIS A 141 -17.02 -1.72 -18.81
C HIS A 141 -16.37 -2.96 -18.20
N ALA A 142 -15.16 -3.31 -18.64
CA ALA A 142 -14.43 -4.46 -18.09
C ALA A 142 -14.11 -4.30 -16.59
N HIS A 143 -13.79 -3.08 -16.15
CA HIS A 143 -13.60 -2.78 -14.73
C HIS A 143 -14.88 -3.01 -13.94
N ALA A 144 -16.01 -2.48 -14.41
CA ALA A 144 -17.31 -2.65 -13.77
C ALA A 144 -17.76 -4.12 -13.71
N ASP A 145 -17.44 -4.92 -14.75
CA ASP A 145 -17.74 -6.35 -14.77
C ASP A 145 -16.89 -7.14 -13.76
N LEU A 146 -15.62 -6.79 -13.66
CA LEU A 146 -14.71 -7.41 -12.68
C LEU A 146 -15.11 -7.04 -11.25
N GLU A 147 -15.47 -5.78 -10.97
CA GLU A 147 -15.96 -5.35 -9.65
C GLU A 147 -17.25 -6.08 -9.27
N ARG A 148 -18.20 -6.20 -10.18
CA ARG A 148 -19.43 -6.98 -9.93
C ARG A 148 -19.13 -8.45 -9.65
N THR A 149 -18.23 -9.05 -10.43
CA THR A 149 -17.85 -10.46 -10.26
C THR A 149 -17.12 -10.66 -8.91
N ALA A 150 -16.23 -9.75 -8.54
CA ALA A 150 -15.57 -9.77 -7.24
C ALA A 150 -16.59 -9.64 -6.10
N ALA A 151 -17.56 -8.72 -6.22
CA ALA A 151 -18.60 -8.50 -5.22
C ALA A 151 -19.47 -9.75 -5.00
N LEU A 152 -19.78 -10.52 -6.05
CA LEU A 152 -20.52 -11.79 -5.93
C LEU A 152 -19.76 -12.85 -5.11
N THR A 153 -18.46 -12.73 -5.01
CA THR A 153 -17.59 -13.60 -4.19
C THR A 153 -17.23 -12.99 -2.83
N GLY A 154 -17.88 -11.89 -2.46
CA GLY A 154 -17.59 -11.16 -1.21
C GLY A 154 -16.26 -10.39 -1.23
N ARG A 155 -15.73 -10.07 -2.40
CA ARG A 155 -14.43 -9.38 -2.59
C ARG A 155 -14.59 -8.08 -3.37
N SER A 156 -13.53 -7.30 -3.48
CA SER A 156 -13.37 -6.18 -4.41
C SER A 156 -12.00 -6.24 -5.07
N LEU A 157 -11.80 -5.55 -6.19
CA LEU A 157 -10.49 -5.48 -6.84
C LEU A 157 -9.45 -4.86 -5.91
N SER A 158 -9.85 -3.86 -5.13
CA SER A 158 -8.98 -3.25 -4.11
C SER A 158 -8.57 -4.23 -3.01
N ALA A 159 -9.50 -5.07 -2.53
CA ALA A 159 -9.17 -6.13 -1.56
C ALA A 159 -8.18 -7.15 -2.15
N LEU A 160 -8.35 -7.50 -3.42
CA LEU A 160 -7.41 -8.39 -4.12
C LEU A 160 -6.02 -7.77 -4.26
N CYS A 161 -5.94 -6.48 -4.56
CA CYS A 161 -4.67 -5.73 -4.59
C CYS A 161 -4.00 -5.71 -3.21
N ILE A 162 -4.75 -5.46 -2.14
CA ILE A 162 -4.24 -5.53 -0.75
C ILE A 162 -3.64 -6.90 -0.48
N ARG A 163 -4.32 -7.98 -0.87
CA ARG A 163 -3.83 -9.35 -0.72
C ARG A 163 -2.52 -9.59 -1.46
N ASP A 164 -2.40 -9.08 -2.69
CA ASP A 164 -1.18 -9.22 -3.49
C ASP A 164 0.00 -8.49 -2.85
N ILE A 165 -0.23 -7.31 -2.27
CA ILE A 165 0.80 -6.57 -1.51
C ILE A 165 1.24 -7.34 -0.27
N LEU A 166 0.29 -7.87 0.51
CA LEU A 166 0.57 -8.69 1.70
C LEU A 166 1.43 -9.91 1.36
N ARG A 167 1.08 -10.61 0.27
CA ARG A 167 1.85 -11.76 -0.21
C ARG A 167 3.24 -11.37 -0.68
N THR A 168 3.38 -10.20 -1.32
CA THR A 168 4.67 -9.69 -1.77
C THR A 168 5.57 -9.34 -0.59
N ALA A 169 5.03 -8.72 0.45
CA ALA A 169 5.78 -8.45 1.68
C ALA A 169 6.24 -9.75 2.37
N ALA A 170 5.34 -10.70 2.53
CA ALA A 170 5.67 -12.01 3.10
C ALA A 170 6.71 -12.78 2.24
N TRP A 171 6.61 -12.73 0.92
CA TRP A 171 7.59 -13.29 0.00
C TRP A 171 8.96 -12.62 0.16
N ALA A 172 9.00 -11.30 0.27
CA ALA A 172 10.24 -10.56 0.45
C ALA A 172 10.97 -11.00 1.74
N VAL A 173 10.26 -11.15 2.84
CA VAL A 173 10.84 -11.61 4.12
C VAL A 173 11.27 -13.07 4.05
N ARG A 174 10.37 -13.98 3.69
CA ARG A 174 10.57 -15.43 3.83
C ARG A 174 11.44 -16.03 2.72
N ASP A 175 11.34 -15.50 1.51
CA ASP A 175 11.98 -16.08 0.31
C ASP A 175 13.18 -15.25 -0.16
N ARG A 176 13.25 -13.96 0.18
CA ARG A 176 14.34 -13.05 -0.18
C ARG A 176 15.18 -12.60 1.01
N GLY A 177 14.78 -12.89 2.23
CA GLY A 177 15.53 -12.57 3.45
C GLY A 177 15.61 -11.07 3.74
N ILE A 178 14.60 -10.30 3.32
CA ILE A 178 14.47 -8.89 3.68
C ILE A 178 14.06 -8.80 5.15
N GLU A 179 14.76 -7.96 5.91
CA GLU A 179 14.41 -7.75 7.32
C GLU A 179 13.02 -7.11 7.46
N PRO A 180 12.18 -7.60 8.38
CA PRO A 180 10.97 -6.89 8.77
C PRO A 180 11.30 -5.44 9.19
N SER A 181 10.37 -4.52 9.03
CA SER A 181 10.52 -3.07 9.23
C SER A 181 11.33 -2.32 8.16
N ASP A 182 12.13 -2.99 7.37
CA ASP A 182 12.83 -2.40 6.23
C ASP A 182 12.01 -2.44 4.93
N ILE A 183 10.73 -2.83 5.04
CA ILE A 183 9.80 -2.81 3.91
C ILE A 183 9.05 -1.48 3.90
N THR A 184 9.18 -0.76 2.80
CA THR A 184 8.37 0.41 2.44
C THR A 184 7.41 0.02 1.34
N VAL A 185 6.12 0.36 1.46
CA VAL A 185 5.16 0.25 0.37
C VAL A 185 4.91 1.62 -0.22
N TYR A 186 5.02 1.72 -1.54
CA TYR A 186 4.74 2.92 -2.31
C TYR A 186 3.66 2.64 -3.36
N GLY A 187 2.74 3.57 -3.53
CA GLY A 187 1.73 3.53 -4.58
C GLY A 187 1.08 4.89 -4.82
N ALA A 188 0.58 5.10 -6.02
CA ALA A 188 -0.16 6.29 -6.40
C ALA A 188 -1.67 6.05 -6.33
N GLY A 189 -2.44 7.08 -5.95
CA GLY A 189 -3.89 7.02 -5.91
C GLY A 189 -4.42 5.80 -5.12
N GLU A 190 -5.27 5.01 -5.75
CA GLU A 190 -5.89 3.82 -5.14
C GLU A 190 -4.89 2.71 -4.80
N ALA A 191 -3.82 2.55 -5.59
CA ALA A 191 -2.76 1.59 -5.28
C ALA A 191 -2.00 1.96 -3.99
N GLY A 192 -1.82 3.26 -3.74
CA GLY A 192 -1.29 3.76 -2.47
C GLY A 192 -2.21 3.42 -1.29
N VAL A 193 -3.51 3.63 -1.46
CA VAL A 193 -4.50 3.26 -0.44
C VAL A 193 -4.50 1.75 -0.15
N ALA A 194 -4.39 0.91 -1.19
CA ALA A 194 -4.22 -0.53 -0.99
C ALA A 194 -2.96 -0.85 -0.18
N GLY A 195 -1.85 -0.13 -0.44
CA GLY A 195 -0.62 -0.20 0.35
C GLY A 195 -0.80 0.19 1.82
N LEU A 196 -1.57 1.24 2.09
CA LEU A 196 -1.92 1.64 3.46
C LEU A 196 -2.66 0.52 4.21
N TYR A 197 -3.69 -0.06 3.59
CA TYR A 197 -4.43 -1.16 4.22
C TYR A 197 -3.59 -2.42 4.38
N ALA A 198 -2.73 -2.73 3.42
CA ALA A 198 -1.78 -3.82 3.59
C ALA A 198 -0.86 -3.59 4.80
N ALA A 199 -0.34 -2.38 4.96
CA ALA A 199 0.50 -2.03 6.11
C ALA A 199 -0.27 -2.10 7.44
N LEU A 200 -1.55 -1.71 7.48
CA LEU A 200 -2.37 -1.86 8.69
C LEU A 200 -2.49 -3.32 9.14
N LEU A 201 -2.53 -4.25 8.19
CA LEU A 201 -2.68 -5.69 8.46
C LEU A 201 -1.35 -6.41 8.68
N GLU A 202 -0.24 -5.89 8.14
CA GLU A 202 1.08 -6.51 8.16
C GLU A 202 2.11 -5.63 8.88
N PRO A 203 2.48 -6.00 10.12
CA PRO A 203 3.43 -5.21 10.92
C PRO A 203 4.84 -5.10 10.33
N SER A 204 5.26 -6.02 9.46
CA SER A 204 6.57 -5.98 8.79
C SER A 204 6.71 -4.81 7.80
N ILE A 205 5.61 -4.18 7.40
CA ILE A 205 5.65 -2.98 6.56
C ILE A 205 5.86 -1.77 7.48
N GLY A 206 7.09 -1.27 7.52
CA GLY A 206 7.50 -0.18 8.41
C GLY A 206 7.18 1.22 7.91
N HIS A 207 6.97 1.39 6.61
CA HIS A 207 6.73 2.69 5.99
C HIS A 207 5.73 2.61 4.84
N VAL A 208 4.84 3.58 4.76
CA VAL A 208 3.90 3.76 3.64
C VAL A 208 4.15 5.12 2.99
N ILE A 209 4.31 5.13 1.67
CA ILE A 209 4.42 6.35 0.87
C ILE A 209 3.21 6.41 -0.06
N LEU A 210 2.39 7.42 0.11
CA LEU A 210 1.19 7.68 -0.68
C LEU A 210 1.46 8.82 -1.65
N ARG A 211 1.34 8.55 -2.96
CA ARG A 211 1.35 9.59 -3.98
C ARG A 211 -0.08 9.94 -4.37
N ASP A 212 -0.43 11.22 -4.26
CA ASP A 212 -1.73 11.75 -4.66
C ASP A 212 -2.91 10.85 -4.23
N PRO A 213 -3.02 10.49 -2.93
CA PRO A 213 -4.11 9.66 -2.46
C PRO A 213 -5.44 10.38 -2.63
N PRO A 214 -6.56 9.67 -2.86
CA PRO A 214 -7.88 10.28 -2.80
C PRO A 214 -8.17 10.78 -1.38
N PRO A 215 -8.99 11.83 -1.21
CA PRO A 215 -9.28 12.39 0.10
C PRO A 215 -10.17 11.49 0.97
N SER A 216 -10.98 10.62 0.36
CA SER A 216 -11.96 9.78 1.03
C SER A 216 -12.35 8.58 0.18
N HIS A 217 -12.86 7.53 0.81
CA HIS A 217 -13.47 6.37 0.14
C HIS A 217 -14.75 6.69 -0.64
N TRP A 218 -15.32 7.90 -0.50
CA TRP A 218 -16.41 8.34 -1.37
C TRP A 218 -16.01 8.44 -2.84
N ILE A 219 -14.75 8.72 -3.11
CA ILE A 219 -14.19 8.87 -4.47
C ILE A 219 -12.93 8.02 -4.66
N GLY A 220 -12.54 7.26 -3.66
CA GLY A 220 -11.37 6.38 -3.67
C GLY A 220 -11.70 4.92 -3.96
N PRO A 221 -10.81 4.00 -3.62
CA PRO A 221 -11.00 2.60 -3.98
C PRO A 221 -12.22 1.98 -3.31
N ALA A 222 -12.94 1.15 -4.07
CA ALA A 222 -14.10 0.44 -3.58
C ALA A 222 -13.71 -0.67 -2.60
N LEU A 223 -14.02 -0.46 -1.34
CA LEU A 223 -13.93 -1.46 -0.28
C LEU A 223 -15.32 -1.56 0.39
N PRO A 224 -16.07 -2.64 0.13
CA PRO A 224 -17.41 -2.81 0.69
C PRO A 224 -17.41 -2.62 2.21
N MET A 225 -18.38 -1.90 2.73
CA MET A 225 -18.58 -1.62 4.17
C MET A 225 -17.52 -0.72 4.82
N ILE A 226 -16.48 -0.26 4.12
CA ILE A 226 -15.39 0.50 4.74
C ILE A 226 -15.89 1.79 5.43
N LEU A 227 -16.77 2.54 4.79
CA LEU A 227 -17.29 3.79 5.35
C LEU A 227 -18.18 3.60 6.60
N ARG A 228 -18.62 2.39 6.89
CA ARG A 228 -19.27 2.07 8.18
C ARG A 228 -18.26 1.86 9.29
N LEU A 229 -17.01 1.62 8.93
CA LEU A 229 -15.94 1.34 9.88
C LEU A 229 -15.04 2.57 10.06
N THR A 230 -14.55 3.14 8.96
CA THR A 230 -13.58 4.24 8.94
C THR A 230 -13.53 4.88 7.56
N ASP A 231 -12.92 6.07 7.48
CA ASP A 231 -12.52 6.67 6.21
C ASP A 231 -10.99 6.88 6.16
N LEU A 232 -10.46 7.29 5.02
CA LEU A 232 -9.01 7.34 4.74
C LEU A 232 -8.22 8.16 5.77
N ASP A 233 -8.73 9.32 6.18
CA ASP A 233 -8.05 10.17 7.15
C ASP A 233 -7.86 9.45 8.50
N GLU A 234 -8.89 8.77 9.01
CA GLU A 234 -8.77 8.02 10.27
C GLU A 234 -7.97 6.71 10.09
N ALA A 235 -8.19 5.99 8.97
CA ALA A 235 -7.45 4.78 8.66
C ALA A 235 -5.94 5.02 8.55
N ALA A 236 -5.54 6.13 7.95
CA ALA A 236 -4.14 6.53 7.88
C ALA A 236 -3.55 6.81 9.26
N GLY A 237 -4.34 7.41 10.16
CA GLY A 237 -3.95 7.57 11.56
C GLY A 237 -3.71 6.24 12.28
N ALA A 238 -4.47 5.19 11.94
CA ALA A 238 -4.29 3.86 12.53
C ALA A 238 -2.94 3.20 12.20
N LEU A 239 -2.16 3.75 11.27
CA LEU A 239 -0.79 3.31 11.00
C LEU A 239 0.19 3.72 12.10
N ALA A 240 -0.08 4.80 12.84
CA ALA A 240 0.80 5.29 13.91
C ALA A 240 1.18 4.16 14.90
N PRO A 241 2.45 4.11 15.36
CA PRO A 241 3.55 5.08 15.16
C PRO A 241 4.44 4.82 13.94
N ARG A 242 4.08 3.88 13.04
CA ARG A 242 4.86 3.59 11.83
C ARG A 242 4.87 4.78 10.87
N ARG A 243 5.86 4.82 9.98
CA ARG A 243 6.05 5.96 9.08
C ARG A 243 4.98 6.03 8.01
N LEU A 244 4.43 7.24 7.82
CA LEU A 244 3.52 7.58 6.73
C LEU A 244 4.00 8.85 6.06
N THR A 245 4.19 8.82 4.75
CA THR A 245 4.59 9.99 3.98
C THR A 245 3.63 10.22 2.82
N GLN A 246 3.11 11.43 2.71
CA GLN A 246 2.37 11.87 1.53
C GLN A 246 3.32 12.58 0.56
N VAL A 247 3.28 12.17 -0.71
CA VAL A 247 3.98 12.79 -1.83
C VAL A 247 2.92 13.33 -2.79
N ALA A 248 2.71 14.64 -2.79
CA ALA A 248 1.71 15.26 -3.65
C ALA A 248 2.06 16.73 -3.90
N ARG A 249 1.64 17.26 -5.06
CA ARG A 249 1.75 18.71 -5.33
C ARG A 249 0.86 19.51 -4.38
N ARG A 250 -0.30 18.98 -4.04
CA ARG A 250 -1.25 19.51 -3.06
C ARG A 250 -1.64 18.34 -2.14
N PRO A 251 -0.85 18.07 -1.09
CA PRO A 251 -1.14 16.98 -0.19
C PRO A 251 -2.48 17.19 0.50
N GLU A 252 -3.27 16.14 0.58
CA GLU A 252 -4.54 16.16 1.30
C GLU A 252 -4.32 16.51 2.76
N GLU A 253 -5.20 17.35 3.30
CA GLU A 253 -5.21 17.63 4.72
C GLU A 253 -5.96 16.51 5.43
N TRP A 254 -5.23 15.74 6.21
CA TRP A 254 -5.77 14.66 7.04
C TRP A 254 -5.62 15.02 8.52
N PRO A 255 -6.54 15.83 9.06
CA PRO A 255 -6.45 16.32 10.44
C PRO A 255 -6.56 15.20 11.47
N ARG A 256 -7.39 14.18 11.24
CA ARG A 256 -7.49 13.01 12.13
C ARG A 256 -6.20 12.21 12.16
N THR A 257 -5.58 11.97 10.98
CA THR A 257 -4.25 11.36 10.91
C THR A 257 -3.25 12.12 11.75
N ARG A 258 -3.18 13.45 11.58
CA ARG A 258 -2.26 14.30 12.34
C ARG A 258 -2.51 14.16 13.85
N ALA A 259 -3.76 14.30 14.28
CA ALA A 259 -4.13 14.18 15.67
C ALA A 259 -3.78 12.80 16.27
N CYS A 260 -3.94 11.72 15.49
CA CYS A 260 -3.56 10.37 15.92
C CYS A 260 -2.06 10.24 16.15
N TYR A 261 -1.24 10.71 15.19
CA TYR A 261 0.22 10.68 15.33
C TYR A 261 0.71 11.53 16.50
N ASP A 262 0.09 12.69 16.75
CA ASP A 262 0.43 13.54 17.88
C ASP A 262 0.11 12.84 19.22
N ARG A 263 -1.06 12.20 19.33
CA ARG A 263 -1.46 11.43 20.55
C ARG A 263 -0.59 10.20 20.79
N MET A 264 -0.03 9.63 19.72
CA MET A 264 0.89 8.50 19.82
C MET A 264 2.35 8.91 20.05
N GLU A 265 2.61 10.23 20.21
CA GLU A 265 3.97 10.80 20.36
C GLU A 265 4.88 10.47 19.16
N ALA A 266 4.29 10.37 17.98
CA ALA A 266 4.94 9.97 16.75
C ALA A 266 4.78 11.00 15.62
N SER A 267 4.59 12.28 15.94
CA SER A 267 4.30 13.36 14.99
C SER A 267 5.32 13.43 13.86
N ALA A 268 6.60 13.14 14.14
CA ALA A 268 7.69 13.12 13.15
C ALA A 268 7.57 11.96 12.14
N ALA A 269 6.80 10.92 12.46
CA ALA A 269 6.61 9.78 11.58
C ALA A 269 5.53 10.02 10.49
N TYR A 270 4.70 11.06 10.65
CA TYR A 270 3.77 11.51 9.61
C TYR A 270 4.32 12.74 8.89
N ARG A 271 4.70 12.57 7.63
CA ARG A 271 5.42 13.59 6.88
C ARG A 271 4.77 13.89 5.52
N ARG A 272 5.12 15.06 4.99
CA ARG A 272 4.93 15.43 3.59
C ARG A 272 6.30 15.52 2.92
N ALA A 273 6.41 15.05 1.69
CA ALA A 273 7.64 15.07 0.92
C ALA A 273 7.38 15.54 -0.51
N ALA A 274 8.39 16.14 -1.14
CA ALA A 274 8.29 16.61 -2.52
C ALA A 274 8.42 15.45 -3.53
N SER A 275 9.09 14.36 -3.15
CA SER A 275 9.33 13.19 -3.99
C SER A 275 9.45 11.93 -3.16
N VAL A 276 9.38 10.75 -3.83
CA VAL A 276 9.61 9.46 -3.18
C VAL A 276 11.04 9.36 -2.63
N ALA A 277 12.01 9.88 -3.36
CA ALA A 277 13.40 9.93 -2.90
C ALA A 277 13.55 10.76 -1.62
N ASP A 278 12.82 11.85 -1.50
CA ASP A 278 12.80 12.69 -0.29
C ASP A 278 12.12 11.98 0.88
N ALA A 279 11.02 11.27 0.61
CA ALA A 279 10.32 10.45 1.59
C ALA A 279 11.24 9.38 2.20
N LEU A 280 12.11 8.77 1.40
CA LEU A 280 13.04 7.72 1.83
C LEU A 280 14.26 8.26 2.58
N ARG A 281 14.78 9.45 2.23
CA ARG A 281 15.93 10.07 2.93
C ARG A 281 15.67 10.35 4.41
N GLY A 282 14.46 10.71 4.77
CA GLY A 282 14.08 10.93 6.17
C GLY A 282 14.07 9.67 7.04
N ALA A 283 14.34 8.52 6.47
CA ALA A 283 14.42 7.24 7.17
C ALA A 283 15.80 6.96 7.78
N ALA A 284 16.86 7.56 7.23
CA ALA A 284 18.24 7.27 7.62
C ALA A 284 18.71 7.98 8.91
N THR A 285 17.96 8.99 9.38
CA THR A 285 18.39 9.81 10.53
C THR A 285 17.89 9.31 11.89
N GLY A 286 17.10 8.24 11.94
CA GLY A 286 16.54 7.68 13.17
C GLY A 286 17.26 6.46 13.77
N ALA A 287 18.29 5.92 13.12
CA ALA A 287 18.98 4.70 13.51
C ALA A 287 20.38 4.94 14.13
N GLY A 288 20.54 6.01 14.89
CA GLY A 288 21.86 6.33 15.46
C GLY A 288 21.76 7.24 16.67
N SER A 289 21.25 6.75 17.78
CA SER A 289 21.68 7.12 19.14
C SER A 289 20.84 6.36 20.17
N CYS A 290 21.32 5.24 20.58
CA CYS A 290 21.16 4.68 21.93
C CYS A 290 22.49 4.11 22.34
#